data_b85cb5becbb35ef2eda9f34290648b8e
#
_entry.id   b85cb5becbb35ef2eda9f34290648b8e
#
_cell.length_a   1.000
_cell.length_b   1.000
_cell.length_c   1.000
_cell.angle_alpha   90.00
_cell.angle_beta   90.00
_cell.angle_gamma   90.00
#
_symmetry.space_group_name_H-M   'P 1'
#
loop_
_entity.id
_entity.type
_entity.pdbx_description
1 polymer ?
#
loop_
_entity_poly.entity_id
_entity_poly.type
_entity_poly.pdbx_seq_one_letter_code
_entity_poly.pdbx_strand_id
1 'polypeptide(L)'
;MTKIPMSDQIAQRIMEHFHNEQGGKLLQNILQDGLRKIVTEMVEAEVTEFLGGRGHYERRDPDSEVEGYRNGYRDRKFQTASGMINVPIPRVRNTSEPFNSSVLDKLGTRTDQLEKLVTEMYARGLSTRDIEAALRDESGNLMLSRSSVSRLAEVLWTEYEEFSERDLSDYDIEYLWLDAVYESMRQHLSRKEGIFAAWGVCRDGSKVLLALDVGIRESSASWTEFIHGLIRRGLREPLLVITDGNPGLLNAVSSCFPNSYRQRCIFHKMQNVLSKIPEEARITVKEYLNSIYHAHSPGAGEQRAAEFIADYRSQYPRAVKCFSEDLDACLTHLKFPEKHRKLIRTGNLIERAFGEQKRRTKVIPRFFDEKSCLKLAYGSLIRAAERFRRVKMTLLDIQRLETMRRERGLAPEPTLDYKLGREVRKSA
;
A
#
# COMPACT_ATOMS: atom_id res chain seq x y z
N MET A 1 -58.71 1.41 15.44
CA MET A 1 -57.51 2.08 14.90
C MET A 1 -56.92 1.18 13.82
N THR A 2 -56.91 1.62 12.60
CA THR A 2 -56.30 0.89 11.48
C THR A 2 -54.77 0.88 11.71
N LYS A 3 -54.21 -0.30 11.84
CA LYS A 3 -52.75 -0.42 12.01
C LYS A 3 -52.06 -0.02 10.71
N ILE A 4 -51.23 0.99 10.75
CA ILE A 4 -50.45 1.50 9.59
C ILE A 4 -49.32 0.51 9.30
N PRO A 5 -49.07 0.10 8.04
CA PRO A 5 -47.93 -0.72 7.67
C PRO A 5 -46.60 -0.10 8.12
N MET A 6 -45.55 -0.91 8.36
CA MET A 6 -44.29 -0.43 8.87
C MET A 6 -43.59 0.53 7.89
N SER A 7 -43.70 0.27 6.59
CA SER A 7 -43.14 1.15 5.55
C SER A 7 -43.79 2.54 5.55
N ASP A 8 -45.10 2.64 5.83
CA ASP A 8 -45.81 3.91 5.93
C ASP A 8 -45.44 4.68 7.19
N GLN A 9 -45.20 3.97 8.31
CA GLN A 9 -44.66 4.61 9.54
C GLN A 9 -43.27 5.20 9.31
N ILE A 10 -42.42 4.52 8.52
CA ILE A 10 -41.10 5.05 8.16
C ILE A 10 -41.27 6.27 7.24
N ALA A 11 -42.18 6.25 6.28
CA ALA A 11 -42.47 7.39 5.42
C ALA A 11 -42.93 8.64 6.22
N GLN A 12 -43.80 8.44 7.22
CA GLN A 12 -44.20 9.53 8.12
C GLN A 12 -43.01 10.13 8.85
N ARG A 13 -42.08 9.30 9.36
CA ARG A 13 -40.89 9.76 10.03
C ARG A 13 -39.99 10.56 9.10
N ILE A 14 -39.82 10.14 7.85
CA ILE A 14 -39.07 10.92 6.85
C ILE A 14 -39.63 12.34 6.70
N MET A 15 -40.98 12.44 6.64
CA MET A 15 -41.62 13.74 6.55
C MET A 15 -41.51 14.58 7.82
N GLU A 16 -41.48 13.97 8.99
CA GLU A 16 -41.21 14.65 10.27
C GLU A 16 -39.80 15.22 10.29
N HIS A 17 -38.75 14.45 9.86
CA HIS A 17 -37.38 14.95 9.73
C HIS A 17 -37.32 16.14 8.75
N PHE A 18 -38.01 16.05 7.61
CA PHE A 18 -38.02 17.12 6.62
C PHE A 18 -38.59 18.43 7.19
N HIS A 19 -39.60 18.38 8.07
CA HIS A 19 -40.19 19.56 8.69
C HIS A 19 -39.34 20.14 9.85
N ASN A 20 -38.64 19.30 10.58
CA ASN A 20 -38.00 19.66 11.84
C ASN A 20 -36.49 19.81 11.79
N GLU A 21 -35.84 19.39 10.71
CA GLU A 21 -34.37 19.34 10.62
C GLU A 21 -33.87 20.02 9.36
N GLN A 22 -32.59 20.43 9.38
CA GLN A 22 -31.91 21.08 8.24
C GLN A 22 -30.48 20.56 8.07
N GLY A 23 -29.92 20.81 6.88
CA GLY A 23 -28.51 20.53 6.57
C GLY A 23 -28.14 19.04 6.58
N GLY A 24 -26.93 18.75 7.07
CA GLY A 24 -26.37 17.41 7.04
C GLY A 24 -27.13 16.38 7.86
N LYS A 25 -27.73 16.79 8.98
CA LYS A 25 -28.53 15.91 9.85
C LYS A 25 -29.80 15.44 9.14
N LEU A 26 -30.51 16.36 8.49
CA LEU A 26 -31.69 16.01 7.67
C LEU A 26 -31.33 15.03 6.57
N LEU A 27 -30.25 15.29 5.82
CA LEU A 27 -29.78 14.39 4.76
C LEU A 27 -29.45 12.99 5.30
N GLN A 28 -28.76 12.90 6.43
CA GLN A 28 -28.40 11.63 7.07
C GLN A 28 -29.63 10.84 7.50
N ASN A 29 -30.62 11.48 8.14
CA ASN A 29 -31.84 10.83 8.59
C ASN A 29 -32.71 10.37 7.42
N ILE A 30 -32.82 11.17 6.36
CA ILE A 30 -33.53 10.77 5.12
C ILE A 30 -32.86 9.55 4.49
N LEU A 31 -31.52 9.51 4.39
CA LEU A 31 -30.79 8.38 3.83
C LEU A 31 -31.01 7.10 4.65
N GLN A 32 -30.95 7.21 5.98
CA GLN A 32 -31.13 6.06 6.87
C GLN A 32 -32.57 5.53 6.82
N ASP A 33 -33.57 6.40 6.95
CA ASP A 33 -34.97 6.00 6.92
C ASP A 33 -35.43 5.60 5.51
N GLY A 34 -34.87 6.22 4.45
CA GLY A 34 -35.07 5.78 3.07
C GLY A 34 -34.58 4.35 2.84
N LEU A 35 -33.38 4.01 3.32
CA LEU A 35 -32.85 2.64 3.25
C LEU A 35 -33.72 1.66 4.05
N ARG A 36 -34.13 2.04 5.28
CA ARG A 36 -35.09 1.24 6.09
C ARG A 36 -36.32 0.91 5.30
N LYS A 37 -36.94 1.93 4.71
CA LYS A 37 -38.18 1.79 3.94
C LYS A 37 -37.98 0.84 2.77
N ILE A 38 -36.97 1.08 1.93
CA ILE A 38 -36.69 0.27 0.73
C ILE A 38 -36.52 -1.21 1.10
N VAL A 39 -35.62 -1.52 2.05
CA VAL A 39 -35.34 -2.91 2.43
C VAL A 39 -36.55 -3.57 3.07
N THR A 40 -37.32 -2.84 3.93
CA THR A 40 -38.54 -3.37 4.52
C THR A 40 -39.58 -3.71 3.44
N GLU A 41 -39.80 -2.82 2.47
CA GLU A 41 -40.76 -3.05 1.37
C GLU A 41 -40.34 -4.22 0.47
N MET A 42 -39.05 -4.34 0.15
CA MET A 42 -38.55 -5.47 -0.64
C MET A 42 -38.81 -6.82 0.05
N VAL A 43 -38.52 -6.92 1.36
CA VAL A 43 -38.74 -8.15 2.12
C VAL A 43 -40.25 -8.39 2.34
N GLU A 44 -41.03 -7.33 2.53
CA GLU A 44 -42.51 -7.45 2.60
C GLU A 44 -43.13 -7.98 1.29
N ALA A 45 -42.58 -7.58 0.14
CA ALA A 45 -43.00 -8.12 -1.15
C ALA A 45 -42.71 -9.63 -1.24
N GLU A 46 -41.52 -10.08 -0.83
CA GLU A 46 -41.16 -11.51 -0.76
C GLU A 46 -42.11 -12.28 0.20
N VAL A 47 -42.41 -11.70 1.38
CA VAL A 47 -43.34 -12.32 2.32
C VAL A 47 -44.76 -12.38 1.74
N THR A 48 -45.21 -11.37 1.00
CA THR A 48 -46.50 -11.36 0.32
C THR A 48 -46.58 -12.49 -0.70
N GLU A 49 -45.55 -12.63 -1.53
CA GLU A 49 -45.48 -13.72 -2.52
C GLU A 49 -45.42 -15.09 -1.82
N PHE A 50 -44.58 -15.26 -0.78
CA PHE A 50 -44.45 -16.50 -0.01
C PHE A 50 -45.78 -16.92 0.67
N LEU A 51 -46.61 -15.97 1.05
CA LEU A 51 -47.94 -16.21 1.64
C LEU A 51 -49.06 -16.26 0.59
N GLY A 52 -48.77 -16.52 -0.68
CA GLY A 52 -49.74 -16.67 -1.74
C GLY A 52 -50.45 -15.38 -2.14
N GLY A 53 -49.76 -14.24 -2.13
CA GLY A 53 -50.26 -12.92 -2.50
C GLY A 53 -50.99 -12.19 -1.37
N ARG A 54 -51.04 -12.76 -0.17
CA ARG A 54 -51.80 -12.23 0.96
C ARG A 54 -51.13 -10.97 1.54
N GLY A 55 -51.89 -9.88 1.51
CA GLY A 55 -51.47 -8.58 2.02
C GLY A 55 -51.45 -8.47 3.55
N HIS A 56 -51.08 -7.27 4.05
CA HIS A 56 -51.14 -6.96 5.48
C HIS A 56 -52.59 -6.96 5.96
N TYR A 57 -52.84 -7.59 7.12
CA TYR A 57 -54.14 -7.67 7.80
C TYR A 57 -55.25 -8.46 7.04
N GLU A 58 -54.92 -9.07 5.91
CA GLU A 58 -55.82 -9.99 5.23
C GLU A 58 -55.90 -11.31 5.98
N ARG A 59 -57.12 -11.81 6.17
CA ARG A 59 -57.35 -13.11 6.78
C ARG A 59 -57.02 -14.21 5.78
N ARG A 60 -56.54 -15.34 6.28
CA ARG A 60 -56.34 -16.53 5.45
C ARG A 60 -57.68 -17.00 4.91
N ASP A 61 -57.73 -17.26 3.63
CA ASP A 61 -58.82 -17.98 3.03
C ASP A 61 -58.80 -19.42 3.57
N PRO A 62 -59.93 -19.93 4.12
CA PRO A 62 -60.00 -21.30 4.61
C PRO A 62 -59.62 -22.35 3.57
N ASP A 63 -59.87 -22.08 2.30
CA ASP A 63 -59.59 -22.97 1.17
C ASP A 63 -58.19 -22.80 0.56
N SER A 64 -57.39 -21.88 1.11
CA SER A 64 -56.00 -21.66 0.63
C SER A 64 -55.06 -22.78 1.06
N GLU A 65 -54.34 -23.36 0.10
CA GLU A 65 -53.27 -24.33 0.34
C GLU A 65 -52.04 -23.71 1.02
N VAL A 66 -51.87 -22.37 0.95
CA VAL A 66 -50.70 -21.68 1.53
C VAL A 66 -50.90 -21.43 3.02
N GLU A 67 -50.09 -22.11 3.81
CA GLU A 67 -50.07 -21.98 5.26
C GLU A 67 -49.22 -20.79 5.75
N GLY A 68 -49.47 -20.41 7.02
CA GLY A 68 -48.67 -19.40 7.71
C GLY A 68 -49.32 -18.02 7.77
N TYR A 69 -48.68 -17.16 8.59
CA TYR A 69 -49.12 -15.77 8.78
C TYR A 69 -47.96 -14.86 9.19
N ARG A 70 -48.12 -13.55 8.97
CA ARG A 70 -47.18 -12.53 9.46
C ARG A 70 -47.23 -12.45 10.99
N ASN A 71 -46.07 -12.41 11.64
CA ASN A 71 -45.94 -12.38 13.09
C ASN A 71 -45.01 -11.24 13.55
N GLY A 72 -45.37 -10.01 13.21
CA GLY A 72 -44.60 -8.82 13.57
C GLY A 72 -43.26 -8.73 12.84
N TYR A 73 -42.36 -7.99 13.43
CA TYR A 73 -41.03 -7.69 12.87
C TYR A 73 -39.94 -8.08 13.83
N ARG A 74 -38.72 -8.25 13.29
CA ARG A 74 -37.45 -8.29 14.04
C ARG A 74 -36.52 -7.28 13.45
N ASP A 75 -35.71 -6.62 14.26
CA ASP A 75 -34.68 -5.71 13.77
C ASP A 75 -33.47 -6.49 13.24
N ARG A 76 -33.01 -6.13 12.03
CA ARG A 76 -31.73 -6.51 11.49
C ARG A 76 -30.86 -5.27 11.39
N LYS A 77 -29.64 -5.38 11.89
CA LYS A 77 -28.66 -4.28 11.91
C LYS A 77 -27.81 -4.30 10.66
N PHE A 78 -27.73 -3.16 9.99
CA PHE A 78 -26.82 -2.91 8.88
C PHE A 78 -25.82 -1.83 9.29
N GLN A 79 -24.56 -2.05 9.01
CA GLN A 79 -23.47 -1.13 9.31
C GLN A 79 -23.07 -0.38 8.04
N THR A 80 -23.17 0.94 8.05
CA THR A 80 -22.82 1.81 6.91
C THR A 80 -21.79 2.83 7.33
N ALA A 81 -21.16 3.50 6.37
CA ALA A 81 -20.23 4.61 6.67
C ALA A 81 -20.94 5.78 7.37
N SER A 82 -22.27 5.88 7.23
CA SER A 82 -23.11 6.92 7.86
C SER A 82 -23.71 6.50 9.21
N GLY A 83 -23.41 5.32 9.70
CA GLY A 83 -23.91 4.84 10.97
C GLY A 83 -24.57 3.45 10.91
N MET A 84 -25.11 3.03 12.04
CA MET A 84 -25.84 1.77 12.16
C MET A 84 -27.31 1.98 11.83
N ILE A 85 -27.86 1.15 10.96
CA ILE A 85 -29.26 1.23 10.53
C ILE A 85 -29.96 -0.04 11.01
N ASN A 86 -31.02 0.11 11.83
CA ASN A 86 -31.90 -0.97 12.22
C ASN A 86 -33.07 -1.04 11.23
N VAL A 87 -33.16 -2.14 10.50
CA VAL A 87 -34.23 -2.38 9.53
C VAL A 87 -35.22 -3.40 10.10
N PRO A 88 -36.50 -3.05 10.23
CA PRO A 88 -37.53 -3.99 10.67
C PRO A 88 -37.80 -5.00 9.56
N ILE A 89 -37.52 -6.26 9.82
CA ILE A 89 -37.70 -7.38 8.92
C ILE A 89 -38.97 -8.17 9.33
N PRO A 90 -39.92 -8.39 8.45
CA PRO A 90 -41.11 -9.14 8.76
C PRO A 90 -40.83 -10.59 9.16
N ARG A 91 -41.61 -11.13 10.06
CA ARG A 91 -41.52 -12.52 10.52
C ARG A 91 -42.76 -13.30 10.07
N VAL A 92 -42.54 -14.52 9.63
CA VAL A 92 -43.56 -15.46 9.25
C VAL A 92 -43.56 -16.64 10.21
N ARG A 93 -44.76 -17.18 10.55
CA ARG A 93 -44.92 -18.37 11.39
C ARG A 93 -46.01 -19.31 10.82
N ASN A 94 -45.97 -20.56 11.31
CA ASN A 94 -46.89 -21.63 10.94
C ASN A 94 -46.91 -21.88 9.43
N THR A 95 -45.76 -21.97 8.83
CA THR A 95 -45.53 -22.34 7.44
C THR A 95 -44.96 -23.74 7.36
N SER A 96 -45.25 -24.46 6.31
CA SER A 96 -44.72 -25.80 6.03
C SER A 96 -43.21 -25.76 5.82
N GLU A 97 -42.70 -24.68 5.20
CA GLU A 97 -41.25 -24.42 5.01
C GLU A 97 -40.85 -23.08 5.66
N PRO A 98 -39.58 -22.95 6.12
CA PRO A 98 -39.13 -21.70 6.68
C PRO A 98 -39.00 -20.63 5.59
N PHE A 99 -39.46 -19.41 5.87
CA PHE A 99 -39.28 -18.26 4.99
C PHE A 99 -37.82 -17.83 4.98
N ASN A 100 -37.18 -17.85 3.81
CA ASN A 100 -35.87 -17.32 3.55
C ASN A 100 -35.95 -16.18 2.53
N SER A 101 -35.43 -15.02 2.89
CA SER A 101 -35.43 -13.84 2.03
C SER A 101 -34.23 -13.80 1.11
N SER A 102 -34.48 -13.83 -0.19
CA SER A 102 -33.40 -13.70 -1.21
C SER A 102 -32.74 -12.31 -1.19
N VAL A 103 -33.54 -11.29 -0.82
CA VAL A 103 -33.02 -9.92 -0.62
C VAL A 103 -32.04 -9.90 0.51
N LEU A 104 -32.36 -10.50 1.66
CA LEU A 104 -31.47 -10.50 2.83
C LEU A 104 -30.24 -11.38 2.66
N ASP A 105 -30.32 -12.42 1.83
CA ASP A 105 -29.16 -13.28 1.52
C ASP A 105 -28.15 -12.55 0.63
N LYS A 106 -28.63 -11.70 -0.29
CA LYS A 106 -27.78 -10.85 -1.14
C LYS A 106 -27.26 -9.61 -0.42
N LEU A 107 -27.99 -9.11 0.57
CA LEU A 107 -27.57 -7.94 1.35
C LEU A 107 -26.58 -8.37 2.44
N GLY A 108 -25.35 -7.95 2.33
CA GLY A 108 -24.37 -8.05 3.41
C GLY A 108 -24.80 -7.28 4.66
N THR A 109 -24.17 -7.55 5.78
CA THR A 109 -24.43 -6.80 7.03
C THR A 109 -23.71 -5.46 7.09
N ARG A 110 -22.80 -5.20 6.13
CA ARG A 110 -21.98 -3.98 6.02
C ARG A 110 -21.92 -3.51 4.59
N THR A 111 -21.73 -2.19 4.43
CA THR A 111 -21.46 -1.62 3.11
C THR A 111 -19.98 -1.71 2.78
N ASP A 112 -19.63 -1.95 1.52
CA ASP A 112 -18.26 -1.94 1.00
C ASP A 112 -17.55 -0.62 1.32
N GLN A 113 -18.28 0.49 1.33
CA GLN A 113 -17.74 1.79 1.67
C GLN A 113 -17.22 1.84 3.11
N LEU A 114 -17.94 1.24 4.08
CA LEU A 114 -17.46 1.14 5.46
C LEU A 114 -16.23 0.25 5.56
N GLU A 115 -16.21 -0.88 4.86
CA GLU A 115 -15.09 -1.80 4.87
C GLU A 115 -13.82 -1.15 4.29
N LYS A 116 -13.95 -0.46 3.15
CA LYS A 116 -12.86 0.33 2.57
C LYS A 116 -12.38 1.44 3.50
N LEU A 117 -13.29 2.16 4.17
CA LEU A 117 -12.94 3.21 5.12
C LEU A 117 -12.10 2.63 6.28
N VAL A 118 -12.54 1.52 6.88
CA VAL A 118 -11.83 0.85 7.98
C VAL A 118 -10.43 0.38 7.54
N THR A 119 -10.35 -0.23 6.37
CA THR A 119 -9.08 -0.70 5.79
C THR A 119 -8.11 0.48 5.56
N GLU A 120 -8.61 1.60 5.03
CA GLU A 120 -7.82 2.81 4.84
C GLU A 120 -7.36 3.45 6.17
N MET A 121 -8.24 3.51 7.17
CA MET A 121 -7.88 4.01 8.50
C MET A 121 -6.75 3.17 9.10
N TYR A 122 -6.84 1.84 9.01
CA TYR A 122 -5.81 0.93 9.49
C TYR A 122 -4.48 1.10 8.72
N ALA A 123 -4.53 1.12 7.40
CA ALA A 123 -3.34 1.32 6.55
C ALA A 123 -2.68 2.69 6.78
N ARG A 124 -3.41 3.68 7.27
CA ARG A 124 -2.89 4.99 7.68
C ARG A 124 -2.32 5.01 9.09
N GLY A 125 -2.33 3.88 9.79
CA GLY A 125 -1.67 3.70 11.08
C GLY A 125 -2.55 3.91 12.31
N LEU A 126 -3.88 3.99 12.15
CA LEU A 126 -4.77 3.95 13.31
C LEU A 126 -4.78 2.53 13.88
N SER A 127 -4.72 2.43 15.20
CA SER A 127 -4.88 1.13 15.85
C SER A 127 -6.34 0.65 15.76
N THR A 128 -6.55 -0.66 15.93
CA THR A 128 -7.92 -1.21 15.96
C THR A 128 -8.78 -0.59 17.07
N ARG A 129 -8.15 -0.09 18.15
CA ARG A 129 -8.83 0.64 19.23
C ARG A 129 -9.23 2.04 18.80
N ASP A 130 -8.35 2.75 18.09
CA ASP A 130 -8.64 4.10 17.61
C ASP A 130 -9.75 4.07 16.57
N ILE A 131 -9.75 3.05 15.70
CA ILE A 131 -10.81 2.85 14.69
C ILE A 131 -12.14 2.52 15.37
N GLU A 132 -12.16 1.60 16.36
CA GLU A 132 -13.34 1.31 17.17
C GLU A 132 -13.87 2.57 17.86
N ALA A 133 -12.97 3.38 18.44
CA ALA A 133 -13.34 4.60 19.13
C ALA A 133 -13.84 5.70 18.18
N ALA A 134 -13.29 5.78 16.97
CA ALA A 134 -13.69 6.76 15.96
C ALA A 134 -15.05 6.43 15.31
N LEU A 135 -15.40 5.15 15.22
CA LEU A 135 -16.63 4.68 14.58
C LEU A 135 -17.73 4.45 15.64
N ARG A 136 -18.36 5.56 16.05
CA ARG A 136 -19.53 5.55 16.94
C ARG A 136 -20.73 6.16 16.24
N ASP A 137 -21.91 5.68 16.61
CA ASP A 137 -23.16 6.31 16.18
C ASP A 137 -23.45 7.61 16.97
N GLU A 138 -24.48 8.34 16.62
CA GLU A 138 -24.89 9.58 17.29
C GLU A 138 -25.23 9.39 18.79
N SER A 139 -25.60 8.19 19.17
CA SER A 139 -25.89 7.80 20.56
C SER A 139 -24.62 7.36 21.33
N GLY A 140 -23.43 7.40 20.68
CA GLY A 140 -22.16 6.99 21.27
C GLY A 140 -21.94 5.46 21.27
N ASN A 141 -22.85 4.66 20.68
CA ASN A 141 -22.67 3.21 20.59
C ASN A 141 -21.61 2.84 19.57
N LEU A 142 -20.86 1.77 19.82
CA LEU A 142 -19.86 1.26 18.92
C LEU A 142 -20.50 0.69 17.65
N MET A 143 -20.08 1.19 16.48
CA MET A 143 -20.49 0.66 15.19
C MET A 143 -19.78 -0.65 14.86
N LEU A 144 -18.50 -0.74 15.21
CA LEU A 144 -17.66 -1.92 14.97
C LEU A 144 -16.86 -2.26 16.24
N SER A 145 -16.77 -3.54 16.56
CA SER A 145 -15.87 -4.03 17.60
C SER A 145 -14.45 -4.14 17.07
N ARG A 146 -13.45 -4.11 17.96
CA ARG A 146 -12.02 -4.34 17.60
C ARG A 146 -11.81 -5.62 16.81
N SER A 147 -12.50 -6.71 17.15
CA SER A 147 -12.43 -7.96 16.42
C SER A 147 -12.98 -7.84 15.00
N SER A 148 -14.02 -7.03 14.79
CA SER A 148 -14.54 -6.73 13.46
C SER A 148 -13.56 -5.87 12.66
N VAL A 149 -12.97 -4.85 13.26
CA VAL A 149 -11.93 -4.03 12.64
C VAL A 149 -10.73 -4.89 12.25
N SER A 150 -10.28 -5.78 13.13
CA SER A 150 -9.17 -6.69 12.85
C SER A 150 -9.47 -7.60 11.64
N ARG A 151 -10.68 -8.17 11.58
CA ARG A 151 -11.10 -9.00 10.43
C ARG A 151 -11.16 -8.21 9.12
N LEU A 152 -11.67 -6.99 9.15
CA LEU A 152 -11.69 -6.13 7.96
C LEU A 152 -10.28 -5.76 7.50
N ALA A 153 -9.36 -5.54 8.42
CA ALA A 153 -7.96 -5.28 8.09
C ALA A 153 -7.22 -6.50 7.51
N GLU A 154 -7.79 -7.72 7.59
CA GLU A 154 -7.20 -8.91 6.94
C GLU A 154 -7.21 -8.81 5.40
N VAL A 155 -8.05 -8.00 4.81
CA VAL A 155 -8.01 -7.69 3.37
C VAL A 155 -6.63 -7.21 2.93
N LEU A 156 -5.95 -6.41 3.77
CA LEU A 156 -4.57 -5.98 3.49
C LEU A 156 -3.56 -7.14 3.48
N TRP A 157 -3.85 -8.21 4.19
CA TRP A 157 -3.00 -9.41 4.14
C TRP A 157 -3.21 -10.17 2.83
N THR A 158 -4.45 -10.35 2.39
CA THR A 158 -4.75 -10.96 1.10
C THR A 158 -4.15 -10.14 -0.06
N GLU A 159 -4.29 -8.81 -0.03
CA GLU A 159 -3.64 -7.93 -1.00
C GLU A 159 -2.10 -8.08 -0.98
N TYR A 160 -1.51 -8.27 0.21
CA TYR A 160 -0.08 -8.52 0.33
C TYR A 160 0.33 -9.88 -0.24
N GLU A 161 -0.43 -10.94 0.01
CA GLU A 161 -0.17 -12.28 -0.55
C GLU A 161 -0.20 -12.24 -2.09
N GLU A 162 -1.23 -11.65 -2.68
CA GLU A 162 -1.32 -11.43 -4.14
C GLU A 162 -0.14 -10.59 -4.66
N PHE A 163 0.21 -9.52 -3.96
CA PHE A 163 1.35 -8.68 -4.28
C PHE A 163 2.68 -9.45 -4.21
N SER A 164 2.85 -10.29 -3.19
CA SER A 164 4.09 -11.04 -2.96
C SER A 164 4.35 -12.13 -4.02
N GLU A 165 3.29 -12.62 -4.67
CA GLU A 165 3.35 -13.68 -5.67
C GLU A 165 3.20 -13.17 -7.11
N ARG A 166 2.83 -11.89 -7.30
CA ARG A 166 2.55 -11.34 -8.63
C ARG A 166 3.73 -11.47 -9.59
N ASP A 167 3.45 -11.70 -10.87
CA ASP A 167 4.44 -11.71 -11.94
C ASP A 167 5.11 -10.33 -12.10
N LEU A 168 6.41 -10.32 -12.30
CA LEU A 168 7.22 -9.14 -12.51
C LEU A 168 7.79 -9.05 -13.94
N SER A 169 7.49 -9.99 -14.83
CA SER A 169 8.03 -10.04 -16.20
C SER A 169 7.65 -8.82 -17.04
N ASP A 170 6.48 -8.23 -16.78
CA ASP A 170 6.00 -7.03 -17.49
C ASP A 170 6.67 -5.73 -17.03
N TYR A 171 7.45 -5.76 -15.95
CA TYR A 171 8.12 -4.57 -15.43
C TYR A 171 9.51 -4.40 -16.04
N ASP A 172 9.66 -3.48 -16.98
CA ASP A 172 10.96 -3.05 -17.52
C ASP A 172 11.66 -2.12 -16.54
N ILE A 173 12.37 -2.68 -15.57
CA ILE A 173 13.05 -1.91 -14.52
C ILE A 173 14.39 -1.38 -15.02
N GLU A 174 14.53 -0.06 -15.07
CA GLU A 174 15.80 0.61 -15.35
C GLU A 174 16.62 0.82 -14.09
N TYR A 175 15.97 1.25 -13.00
CA TYR A 175 16.63 1.54 -11.71
C TYR A 175 15.96 0.77 -10.59
N LEU A 176 16.76 0.06 -9.82
CA LEU A 176 16.31 -0.74 -8.66
C LEU A 176 16.96 -0.22 -7.38
N TRP A 177 16.14 0.10 -6.38
CA TRP A 177 16.59 0.38 -5.01
C TRP A 177 16.32 -0.81 -4.13
N LEU A 178 17.34 -1.19 -3.36
CA LEU A 178 17.25 -2.24 -2.33
C LEU A 178 17.69 -1.63 -1.00
N ASP A 179 16.87 -1.77 0.02
CA ASP A 179 17.13 -1.25 1.37
C ASP A 179 16.27 -1.99 2.40
N ALA A 180 16.60 -1.86 3.68
CA ALA A 180 15.86 -2.45 4.78
C ALA A 180 15.54 -1.42 5.87
N VAL A 181 14.38 -1.56 6.49
CA VAL A 181 13.98 -0.83 7.68
C VAL A 181 13.75 -1.77 8.84
N TYR A 182 14.20 -1.40 10.03
CA TYR A 182 14.13 -2.25 11.21
C TYR A 182 12.91 -1.94 12.07
N GLU A 183 12.13 -2.99 12.39
CA GLU A 183 10.97 -2.94 13.26
C GLU A 183 11.11 -3.95 14.42
N SER A 184 10.46 -3.66 15.55
CA SER A 184 10.48 -4.52 16.73
C SER A 184 9.27 -5.45 16.76
N MET A 185 9.49 -6.75 16.97
CA MET A 185 8.45 -7.77 17.06
C MET A 185 8.44 -8.46 18.44
N ARG A 186 7.28 -8.94 18.88
CA ARG A 186 7.14 -9.57 20.21
C ARG A 186 7.78 -10.95 20.29
N GLN A 187 7.78 -11.68 19.17
CA GLN A 187 8.34 -13.02 19.09
C GLN A 187 9.88 -13.02 19.30
N HIS A 188 10.53 -11.88 19.04
CA HIS A 188 11.97 -11.72 19.14
C HIS A 188 12.32 -10.62 20.15
N LEU A 189 12.24 -10.93 21.44
CA LEU A 189 12.34 -9.99 22.56
C LEU A 189 13.61 -9.13 22.58
N SER A 190 14.68 -9.54 21.93
CA SER A 190 16.00 -8.88 21.98
C SER A 190 16.49 -8.31 20.63
N ARG A 191 15.76 -8.53 19.53
CA ARG A 191 16.24 -8.15 18.19
C ARG A 191 15.16 -7.45 17.38
N LYS A 192 15.59 -6.49 16.57
CA LYS A 192 14.77 -5.89 15.52
C LYS A 192 14.96 -6.74 14.26
N GLU A 193 13.89 -6.95 13.53
CA GLU A 193 13.93 -7.60 12.23
C GLU A 193 13.93 -6.58 11.12
N GLY A 194 14.67 -6.86 10.05
CA GLY A 194 14.72 -6.04 8.87
C GLY A 194 13.50 -6.31 7.98
N ILE A 195 12.81 -5.26 7.57
CA ILE A 195 11.84 -5.33 6.49
C ILE A 195 12.57 -4.94 5.23
N PHE A 196 12.84 -5.91 4.37
CA PHE A 196 13.49 -5.71 3.08
C PHE A 196 12.48 -5.16 2.08
N ALA A 197 12.88 -4.19 1.31
CA ALA A 197 12.06 -3.63 0.26
C ALA A 197 12.84 -3.44 -1.04
N ALA A 198 12.15 -3.69 -2.15
CA ALA A 198 12.64 -3.43 -3.51
C ALA A 198 11.73 -2.43 -4.21
N TRP A 199 12.30 -1.31 -4.65
CA TRP A 199 11.62 -0.29 -5.43
C TRP A 199 12.22 -0.17 -6.80
N GLY A 200 11.37 -0.17 -7.82
CA GLY A 200 11.78 0.00 -9.22
C GLY A 200 11.34 1.33 -9.82
N VAL A 201 12.13 1.82 -10.76
CA VAL A 201 11.69 2.79 -11.77
C VAL A 201 11.69 2.10 -13.11
N CYS A 202 10.51 2.03 -13.70
CA CYS A 202 10.30 1.43 -14.99
C CYS A 202 10.78 2.35 -16.14
N ARG A 203 10.95 1.79 -17.33
CA ARG A 203 11.31 2.50 -18.53
C ARG A 203 10.36 3.63 -18.90
N ASP A 204 9.08 3.54 -18.54
CA ASP A 204 8.07 4.60 -18.71
C ASP A 204 8.15 5.69 -17.64
N GLY A 205 9.08 5.58 -16.69
CA GLY A 205 9.29 6.48 -15.56
C GLY A 205 8.36 6.22 -14.37
N SER A 206 7.50 5.22 -14.42
CA SER A 206 6.66 4.83 -13.26
C SER A 206 7.52 4.28 -12.12
N LYS A 207 7.10 4.53 -10.88
CA LYS A 207 7.76 4.05 -9.68
C LYS A 207 6.93 2.95 -9.05
N VAL A 208 7.50 1.80 -8.82
CA VAL A 208 6.79 0.59 -8.39
C VAL A 208 7.47 -0.02 -7.17
N LEU A 209 6.69 -0.36 -6.14
CA LEU A 209 7.12 -1.27 -5.10
C LEU A 209 7.10 -2.69 -5.69
N LEU A 210 8.23 -3.37 -5.73
CA LEU A 210 8.37 -4.70 -6.36
C LEU A 210 8.25 -5.84 -5.36
N ALA A 211 8.86 -5.68 -4.19
CA ALA A 211 8.79 -6.66 -3.13
C ALA A 211 8.91 -6.00 -1.75
N LEU A 212 8.36 -6.68 -0.78
CA LEU A 212 8.47 -6.40 0.63
C LEU A 212 8.50 -7.76 1.35
N ASP A 213 9.46 -7.95 2.27
CA ASP A 213 9.58 -9.19 3.04
C ASP A 213 10.27 -8.94 4.37
N VAL A 214 10.14 -9.86 5.31
CA VAL A 214 10.85 -9.82 6.59
C VAL A 214 12.11 -10.67 6.52
N GLY A 215 13.25 -10.08 6.88
CA GLY A 215 14.52 -10.78 6.99
C GLY A 215 15.05 -10.77 8.42
N ILE A 216 15.44 -11.94 8.91
CA ILE A 216 15.97 -12.10 10.27
C ILE A 216 17.24 -11.27 10.47
N ARG A 217 18.06 -11.10 9.43
CA ARG A 217 19.30 -10.31 9.41
C ARG A 217 19.62 -9.84 8.00
N GLU A 218 20.28 -8.69 7.88
CA GLU A 218 20.90 -8.23 6.62
C GLU A 218 22.16 -9.04 6.29
N SER A 219 22.04 -10.35 6.14
CA SER A 219 23.12 -11.21 5.68
C SER A 219 23.11 -11.31 4.16
N SER A 220 24.26 -11.70 3.59
CA SER A 220 24.35 -11.99 2.15
C SER A 220 23.32 -13.05 1.73
N ALA A 221 23.11 -14.09 2.53
CA ALA A 221 22.16 -15.16 2.24
C ALA A 221 20.72 -14.66 2.21
N SER A 222 20.31 -13.82 3.19
CA SER A 222 18.95 -13.26 3.23
C SER A 222 18.70 -12.32 2.05
N TRP A 223 19.64 -11.47 1.69
CA TRP A 223 19.53 -10.61 0.52
C TRP A 223 19.52 -11.38 -0.79
N THR A 224 20.34 -12.45 -0.89
CA THR A 224 20.34 -13.33 -2.08
C THR A 224 18.99 -14.01 -2.24
N GLU A 225 18.40 -14.54 -1.18
CA GLU A 225 17.08 -15.17 -1.25
C GLU A 225 15.99 -14.15 -1.62
N PHE A 226 16.03 -12.95 -1.06
CA PHE A 226 15.11 -11.86 -1.42
C PHE A 226 15.20 -11.50 -2.92
N ILE A 227 16.42 -11.36 -3.45
CA ILE A 227 16.63 -11.05 -4.87
C ILE A 227 16.22 -12.25 -5.76
N HIS A 228 16.52 -13.48 -5.35
CA HIS A 228 16.05 -14.67 -6.07
C HIS A 228 14.52 -14.73 -6.11
N GLY A 229 13.83 -14.30 -5.04
CA GLY A 229 12.38 -14.16 -5.04
C GLY A 229 11.89 -13.22 -6.15
N LEU A 230 12.55 -12.08 -6.36
CA LEU A 230 12.25 -11.17 -7.47
C LEU A 230 12.49 -11.81 -8.84
N ILE A 231 13.62 -12.51 -9.00
CA ILE A 231 14.01 -13.19 -10.26
C ILE A 231 13.03 -14.33 -10.59
N ARG A 232 12.67 -15.16 -9.60
CA ARG A 232 11.66 -16.24 -9.79
C ARG A 232 10.31 -15.71 -10.26
N ARG A 233 9.96 -14.49 -9.86
CA ARG A 233 8.74 -13.79 -10.30
C ARG A 233 8.89 -13.08 -11.64
N GLY A 234 9.99 -13.29 -12.36
CA GLY A 234 10.21 -12.77 -13.71
C GLY A 234 10.94 -11.43 -13.78
N LEU A 235 11.45 -10.87 -12.66
CA LEU A 235 12.22 -9.64 -12.72
C LEU A 235 13.50 -9.87 -13.54
N ARG A 236 13.65 -9.11 -14.60
CA ARG A 236 14.87 -9.07 -15.41
C ARG A 236 15.94 -8.22 -14.71
N GLU A 237 17.20 -8.51 -14.99
CA GLU A 237 18.34 -7.76 -14.45
C GLU A 237 18.19 -6.26 -14.77
N PRO A 238 18.15 -5.36 -13.76
CA PRO A 238 17.99 -3.92 -13.94
C PRO A 238 19.29 -3.31 -14.51
N LEU A 239 19.18 -2.13 -15.12
CA LEU A 239 20.37 -1.43 -15.60
C LEU A 239 21.24 -0.89 -14.44
N LEU A 240 20.59 -0.42 -13.36
CA LEU A 240 21.28 0.15 -12.21
C LEU A 240 20.65 -0.34 -10.91
N VAL A 241 21.49 -0.79 -9.97
CA VAL A 241 21.07 -1.10 -8.60
C VAL A 241 21.66 -0.06 -7.63
N ILE A 242 20.80 0.54 -6.82
CA ILE A 242 21.16 1.56 -5.81
C ILE A 242 21.04 0.95 -4.42
N THR A 243 22.12 1.03 -3.62
CA THR A 243 22.19 0.46 -2.27
C THR A 243 22.86 1.43 -1.28
N ASP A 244 22.65 1.20 0.02
CA ASP A 244 23.34 1.91 1.10
C ASP A 244 24.79 1.45 1.31
N GLY A 245 25.16 0.30 0.72
CA GLY A 245 26.48 -0.31 0.78
C GLY A 245 26.68 -1.26 1.96
N ASN A 246 25.62 -1.84 2.48
CA ASN A 246 25.72 -2.99 3.36
C ASN A 246 26.49 -4.13 2.66
N PRO A 247 27.56 -4.71 3.26
CA PRO A 247 28.39 -5.73 2.60
C PRO A 247 27.59 -6.98 2.18
N GLY A 248 26.61 -7.40 2.99
CA GLY A 248 25.75 -8.54 2.65
C GLY A 248 24.91 -8.28 1.40
N LEU A 249 24.33 -7.07 1.30
CA LEU A 249 23.57 -6.64 0.14
C LEU A 249 24.46 -6.49 -1.11
N LEU A 250 25.67 -5.94 -0.96
CA LEU A 250 26.61 -5.80 -2.08
C LEU A 250 27.01 -7.16 -2.67
N ASN A 251 27.29 -8.15 -1.82
CA ASN A 251 27.62 -9.50 -2.26
C ASN A 251 26.44 -10.15 -3.01
N ALA A 252 25.22 -10.01 -2.46
CA ALA A 252 24.01 -10.53 -3.09
C ALA A 252 23.75 -9.89 -4.46
N VAL A 253 23.86 -8.56 -4.56
CA VAL A 253 23.70 -7.83 -5.84
C VAL A 253 24.75 -8.26 -6.85
N SER A 254 26.02 -8.40 -6.45
CA SER A 254 27.10 -8.82 -7.36
C SER A 254 26.89 -10.24 -7.89
N SER A 255 26.28 -11.12 -7.09
CA SER A 255 26.01 -12.50 -7.50
C SER A 255 24.77 -12.62 -8.37
N CYS A 256 23.69 -11.89 -8.03
CA CYS A 256 22.38 -12.03 -8.71
C CYS A 256 22.24 -11.13 -9.95
N PHE A 257 22.92 -9.95 -9.95
CA PHE A 257 22.88 -8.95 -11.01
C PHE A 257 24.30 -8.51 -11.42
N PRO A 258 25.09 -9.45 -12.01
CA PRO A 258 26.52 -9.20 -12.31
C PRO A 258 26.74 -8.16 -13.39
N ASN A 259 25.77 -7.97 -14.29
CA ASN A 259 25.87 -7.02 -15.40
C ASN A 259 25.29 -5.64 -15.08
N SER A 260 24.56 -5.49 -13.99
CA SER A 260 24.03 -4.20 -13.56
C SER A 260 25.13 -3.21 -13.16
N TYR A 261 24.91 -1.93 -13.47
CA TYR A 261 25.67 -0.90 -12.80
C TYR A 261 25.29 -0.85 -11.34
N ARG A 262 26.27 -0.53 -10.47
CA ARG A 262 26.04 -0.35 -9.04
C ARG A 262 26.22 1.12 -8.66
N GLN A 263 25.26 1.71 -7.97
CA GLN A 263 25.35 3.02 -7.37
C GLN A 263 25.32 2.88 -5.84
N ARG A 264 26.34 3.38 -5.21
CA ARG A 264 26.37 3.60 -3.76
C ARG A 264 25.60 4.85 -3.40
N CYS A 265 24.73 4.81 -2.41
CA CYS A 265 24.08 6.01 -1.87
C CYS A 265 25.13 7.01 -1.39
N ILE A 266 25.29 8.12 -2.11
CA ILE A 266 26.30 9.16 -1.78
C ILE A 266 26.00 9.84 -0.45
N PHE A 267 24.75 9.91 -0.02
CA PHE A 267 24.38 10.48 1.28
C PHE A 267 24.97 9.64 2.43
N HIS A 268 24.75 8.33 2.44
CA HIS A 268 25.32 7.43 3.43
C HIS A 268 26.85 7.40 3.36
N LYS A 269 27.42 7.41 2.16
CA LYS A 269 28.87 7.47 1.99
C LYS A 269 29.45 8.75 2.57
N MET A 270 28.84 9.89 2.28
CA MET A 270 29.27 11.18 2.82
C MET A 270 29.19 11.21 4.36
N GLN A 271 28.10 10.70 4.95
CA GLN A 271 27.99 10.58 6.42
C GLN A 271 29.14 9.72 7.00
N ASN A 272 29.43 8.59 6.35
CA ASN A 272 30.51 7.71 6.78
C ASN A 272 31.89 8.38 6.71
N VAL A 273 32.16 9.21 5.71
CA VAL A 273 33.40 9.99 5.60
C VAL A 273 33.44 11.08 6.66
N LEU A 274 32.36 11.88 6.78
CA LEU A 274 32.29 13.00 7.73
C LEU A 274 32.35 12.54 9.19
N SER A 275 31.89 11.33 9.51
CA SER A 275 32.05 10.77 10.86
C SER A 275 33.50 10.55 11.29
N LYS A 276 34.45 10.56 10.35
CA LYS A 276 35.89 10.41 10.57
C LYS A 276 36.65 11.74 10.47
N ILE A 277 35.93 12.86 10.34
CA ILE A 277 36.45 14.22 10.24
C ILE A 277 36.07 14.97 11.52
N PRO A 278 36.98 15.75 12.14
CA PRO A 278 36.71 16.66 13.23
C PRO A 278 35.59 17.65 12.87
N GLU A 279 34.81 18.07 13.86
CA GLU A 279 33.61 18.86 13.65
C GLU A 279 33.88 20.19 12.91
N GLU A 280 34.99 20.82 13.24
CA GLU A 280 35.43 22.10 12.67
C GLU A 280 35.68 22.01 11.15
N ALA A 281 36.15 20.87 10.66
CA ALA A 281 36.48 20.67 9.24
C ALA A 281 35.33 20.06 8.42
N ARG A 282 34.28 19.61 9.07
CA ARG A 282 33.15 18.90 8.38
C ARG A 282 32.48 19.71 7.30
N ILE A 283 32.33 21.03 7.50
CA ILE A 283 31.65 21.91 6.52
C ILE A 283 32.44 21.95 5.23
N THR A 284 33.75 22.27 5.35
CA THR A 284 34.65 22.38 4.19
C THR A 284 34.79 21.04 3.45
N VAL A 285 34.97 19.95 4.19
CA VAL A 285 35.07 18.61 3.58
C VAL A 285 33.73 18.22 2.90
N LYS A 286 32.61 18.55 3.49
CA LYS A 286 31.28 18.30 2.90
C LYS A 286 31.09 19.05 1.58
N GLU A 287 31.52 20.32 1.52
CA GLU A 287 31.44 21.12 0.30
C GLU A 287 32.34 20.53 -0.79
N TYR A 288 33.53 20.09 -0.43
CA TYR A 288 34.43 19.44 -1.36
C TYR A 288 33.85 18.12 -1.89
N LEU A 289 33.35 17.24 -1.02
CA LEU A 289 32.64 16.01 -1.42
C LEU A 289 31.46 16.29 -2.33
N ASN A 290 30.68 17.33 -2.04
CA ASN A 290 29.56 17.75 -2.90
C ASN A 290 30.07 18.15 -4.29
N SER A 291 31.19 18.85 -4.40
CA SER A 291 31.78 19.24 -5.70
C SER A 291 32.17 18.03 -6.56
N ILE A 292 32.57 16.92 -5.93
CA ILE A 292 32.93 15.65 -6.57
C ILE A 292 31.61 14.96 -7.06
N TYR A 293 30.65 14.76 -6.17
CA TYR A 293 29.42 14.05 -6.48
C TYR A 293 28.46 14.81 -7.41
N HIS A 294 28.63 16.12 -7.55
CA HIS A 294 27.86 16.96 -8.46
C HIS A 294 28.64 17.39 -9.71
N ALA A 295 29.73 16.72 -9.99
CA ALA A 295 30.51 16.99 -11.20
C ALA A 295 29.66 16.82 -12.47
N HIS A 296 29.96 17.56 -13.52
CA HIS A 296 29.21 17.54 -14.78
C HIS A 296 29.46 16.27 -15.61
N SER A 297 30.60 15.60 -15.41
CA SER A 297 30.98 14.37 -16.09
C SER A 297 31.71 13.39 -15.17
N PRO A 298 31.79 12.09 -15.53
CA PRO A 298 32.54 11.11 -14.78
C PRO A 298 34.02 11.51 -14.59
N GLY A 299 34.72 11.91 -15.66
CA GLY A 299 36.11 12.32 -15.60
C GLY A 299 36.35 13.54 -14.70
N ALA A 300 35.45 14.53 -14.72
CA ALA A 300 35.54 15.66 -13.81
C ALA A 300 35.35 15.24 -12.33
N GLY A 301 34.50 14.26 -12.07
CA GLY A 301 34.31 13.68 -10.74
C GLY A 301 35.55 12.92 -10.27
N GLU A 302 36.14 12.11 -11.13
CA GLU A 302 37.34 11.33 -10.86
C GLU A 302 38.54 12.25 -10.60
N GLN A 303 38.73 13.30 -11.41
CA GLN A 303 39.80 14.28 -11.21
C GLN A 303 39.69 14.96 -9.83
N ARG A 304 38.49 15.49 -9.50
CA ARG A 304 38.29 16.14 -8.19
C ARG A 304 38.41 15.15 -7.02
N ALA A 305 38.07 13.89 -7.22
CA ALA A 305 38.27 12.86 -6.21
C ALA A 305 39.78 12.58 -5.99
N ALA A 306 40.59 12.57 -7.05
CA ALA A 306 42.03 12.42 -6.94
C ALA A 306 42.67 13.61 -6.20
N GLU A 307 42.24 14.85 -6.51
CA GLU A 307 42.62 16.07 -5.80
C GLU A 307 42.26 15.98 -4.31
N PHE A 308 41.04 15.60 -3.97
CA PHE A 308 40.60 15.41 -2.59
C PHE A 308 41.49 14.39 -1.83
N ILE A 309 41.81 13.27 -2.48
CA ILE A 309 42.66 12.25 -1.88
C ILE A 309 44.04 12.80 -1.62
N ALA A 310 44.63 13.58 -2.55
CA ALA A 310 45.96 14.18 -2.40
C ALA A 310 45.98 15.18 -1.24
N ASP A 311 44.99 16.07 -1.17
CA ASP A 311 44.88 17.14 -0.18
C ASP A 311 44.71 16.64 1.25
N TYR A 312 43.88 15.61 1.44
CA TYR A 312 43.46 15.16 2.76
C TYR A 312 44.10 13.86 3.26
N ARG A 313 44.89 13.17 2.44
CA ARG A 313 45.49 11.87 2.77
C ARG A 313 46.36 11.92 4.04
N SER A 314 47.17 12.99 4.20
CA SER A 314 48.04 13.16 5.37
C SER A 314 47.28 13.56 6.61
N GLN A 315 46.25 14.42 6.46
CA GLN A 315 45.51 15.01 7.57
C GLN A 315 44.41 14.08 8.10
N TYR A 316 43.69 13.41 7.18
CA TYR A 316 42.54 12.55 7.52
C TYR A 316 42.61 11.18 6.84
N PRO A 317 43.63 10.35 7.09
CA PRO A 317 43.85 9.09 6.36
C PRO A 317 42.72 8.12 6.47
N ARG A 318 41.99 8.07 7.61
CA ARG A 318 40.83 7.20 7.81
C ARG A 318 39.61 7.66 6.98
N ALA A 319 39.41 8.96 6.83
CA ALA A 319 38.34 9.52 6.02
C ALA A 319 38.59 9.29 4.53
N VAL A 320 39.84 9.52 4.09
CA VAL A 320 40.28 9.27 2.71
C VAL A 320 40.19 7.78 2.36
N LYS A 321 40.63 6.88 3.24
CA LYS A 321 40.42 5.44 3.04
C LYS A 321 38.96 5.13 2.87
N CYS A 322 38.09 5.59 3.78
CA CYS A 322 36.66 5.43 3.69
C CYS A 322 36.05 6.01 2.41
N PHE A 323 36.54 7.17 1.94
CA PHE A 323 36.10 7.81 0.69
C PHE A 323 36.47 6.97 -0.53
N SER A 324 37.70 6.47 -0.59
CA SER A 324 38.25 5.71 -1.73
C SER A 324 37.61 4.33 -1.89
N GLU A 325 37.16 3.74 -0.78
CA GLU A 325 36.36 2.50 -0.84
C GLU A 325 35.07 2.76 -1.62
N ASP A 326 34.76 1.97 -2.63
CA ASP A 326 33.59 2.09 -3.51
C ASP A 326 33.45 3.42 -4.27
N LEU A 327 34.51 4.16 -4.53
CA LEU A 327 34.47 5.46 -5.21
C LEU A 327 33.77 5.35 -6.59
N ASP A 328 34.13 4.34 -7.38
CA ASP A 328 33.54 4.11 -8.69
C ASP A 328 32.01 3.95 -8.60
N ALA A 329 31.55 3.21 -7.58
CA ALA A 329 30.13 3.05 -7.33
C ALA A 329 29.47 4.35 -6.86
N CYS A 330 30.18 5.24 -6.19
CA CYS A 330 29.69 6.57 -5.81
C CYS A 330 29.54 7.52 -7.00
N LEU A 331 30.36 7.37 -8.04
CA LEU A 331 30.37 8.22 -9.23
C LEU A 331 29.55 7.64 -10.41
N THR A 332 29.04 6.43 -10.28
CA THR A 332 28.29 5.74 -11.36
C THR A 332 27.15 6.58 -11.91
N HIS A 333 26.40 7.31 -11.07
CA HIS A 333 25.28 8.17 -11.51
C HIS A 333 25.70 9.25 -12.53
N LEU A 334 26.96 9.66 -12.57
CA LEU A 334 27.46 10.63 -13.54
C LEU A 334 27.48 10.10 -14.97
N LYS A 335 27.43 8.79 -15.18
CA LYS A 335 27.30 8.13 -16.50
C LYS A 335 25.88 8.26 -17.08
N PHE A 336 24.87 8.43 -16.21
CA PHE A 336 23.46 8.44 -16.57
C PHE A 336 22.97 9.82 -17.02
N PRO A 337 21.76 9.89 -17.65
CA PRO A 337 21.16 11.16 -18.04
C PRO A 337 21.11 12.16 -16.90
N GLU A 338 21.49 13.41 -17.16
CA GLU A 338 21.67 14.45 -16.15
C GLU A 338 20.43 14.64 -15.23
N LYS A 339 19.23 14.63 -15.84
CA LYS A 339 17.96 14.78 -15.12
C LYS A 339 17.66 13.63 -14.16
N HIS A 340 18.25 12.44 -14.41
CA HIS A 340 18.08 11.27 -13.56
C HIS A 340 19.06 11.24 -12.39
N ARG A 341 20.22 11.88 -12.52
CA ARG A 341 21.34 11.83 -11.54
C ARG A 341 20.88 12.18 -10.12
N LYS A 342 20.04 13.22 -9.98
CA LYS A 342 19.50 13.63 -8.67
C LYS A 342 18.69 12.52 -8.00
N LEU A 343 17.98 11.72 -8.77
CA LEU A 343 17.16 10.61 -8.26
C LEU A 343 18.02 9.42 -7.86
N ILE A 344 18.92 9.00 -8.75
CA ILE A 344 19.64 7.71 -8.64
C ILE A 344 20.88 7.75 -7.76
N ARG A 345 21.41 8.92 -7.42
CA ARG A 345 22.64 9.05 -6.61
C ARG A 345 22.43 8.75 -5.12
N THR A 346 21.18 8.66 -4.64
CA THR A 346 20.85 8.43 -3.22
C THR A 346 19.75 7.40 -3.05
N GLY A 347 19.62 6.85 -1.84
CA GLY A 347 18.49 6.03 -1.39
C GLY A 347 17.19 6.81 -1.14
N ASN A 348 17.14 8.11 -1.41
CA ASN A 348 16.05 9.00 -1.01
C ASN A 348 14.64 8.52 -1.44
N LEU A 349 14.51 7.78 -2.55
CA LEU A 349 13.22 7.22 -2.97
C LEU A 349 12.68 6.24 -1.92
N ILE A 350 13.51 5.26 -1.56
CA ILE A 350 13.12 4.21 -0.60
C ILE A 350 13.10 4.74 0.84
N GLU A 351 14.04 5.65 1.18
CA GLU A 351 14.08 6.31 2.50
C GLU A 351 12.80 7.13 2.76
N ARG A 352 12.28 7.83 1.75
CA ARG A 352 10.99 8.56 1.86
C ARG A 352 9.82 7.60 2.03
N ALA A 353 9.81 6.47 1.32
CA ALA A 353 8.80 5.45 1.49
C ALA A 353 8.81 4.87 2.91
N PHE A 354 9.99 4.53 3.42
CA PHE A 354 10.16 4.10 4.81
C PHE A 354 9.82 5.19 5.84
N GLY A 355 10.07 6.46 5.51
CA GLY A 355 9.63 7.59 6.33
C GLY A 355 8.10 7.64 6.47
N GLU A 356 7.37 7.37 5.40
CA GLU A 356 5.90 7.25 5.42
C GLU A 356 5.44 6.03 6.24
N GLN A 357 6.10 4.88 6.11
CA GLN A 357 5.84 3.71 6.95
C GLN A 357 6.10 4.02 8.42
N LYS A 358 7.28 4.55 8.77
CA LYS A 358 7.65 4.87 10.16
C LYS A 358 6.71 5.85 10.83
N ARG A 359 6.13 6.81 10.12
CA ARG A 359 5.10 7.70 10.68
C ARG A 359 3.88 6.94 11.18
N ARG A 360 3.57 5.78 10.57
CA ARG A 360 2.43 4.94 10.93
C ARG A 360 2.79 3.88 11.96
N THR A 361 4.00 3.35 11.90
CA THR A 361 4.45 2.29 12.80
C THR A 361 5.01 2.82 14.12
N LYS A 362 5.46 4.09 14.21
CA LYS A 362 6.08 4.68 15.40
C LYS A 362 5.24 4.61 16.68
N VAL A 363 3.91 4.53 16.55
CA VAL A 363 2.98 4.39 17.68
C VAL A 363 2.84 2.96 18.15
N ILE A 364 3.40 2.00 17.41
CA ILE A 364 3.40 0.58 17.71
C ILE A 364 4.78 0.22 18.30
N PRO A 365 4.89 0.06 19.62
CA PRO A 365 6.19 -0.23 20.23
C PRO A 365 6.80 -1.55 19.75
N ARG A 366 5.94 -2.55 19.54
CA ARG A 366 6.30 -3.87 19.01
C ARG A 366 5.11 -4.48 18.28
N PHE A 367 5.34 -4.99 17.09
CA PHE A 367 4.35 -5.79 16.38
C PHE A 367 4.12 -7.13 17.07
N PHE A 368 2.94 -7.68 16.90
CA PHE A 368 2.60 -8.98 17.48
C PHE A 368 3.42 -10.10 16.83
N ASP A 369 3.46 -10.11 15.50
CA ASP A 369 4.14 -11.07 14.64
C ASP A 369 4.57 -10.41 13.30
N GLU A 370 5.25 -11.17 12.46
CA GLU A 370 5.66 -10.77 11.12
C GLU A 370 4.46 -10.39 10.24
N LYS A 371 3.39 -11.17 10.29
CA LYS A 371 2.15 -10.91 9.54
C LYS A 371 1.58 -9.52 9.84
N SER A 372 1.48 -9.16 11.11
CA SER A 372 0.94 -7.85 11.51
C SER A 372 1.85 -6.70 11.08
N CYS A 373 3.17 -6.93 11.05
CA CYS A 373 4.15 -5.98 10.60
C CYS A 373 4.08 -5.79 9.07
N LEU A 374 4.14 -6.87 8.30
CA LEU A 374 4.08 -6.84 6.84
C LEU A 374 2.76 -6.26 6.34
N LYS A 375 1.64 -6.62 6.95
CA LYS A 375 0.32 -6.09 6.60
C LYS A 375 0.27 -4.55 6.68
N LEU A 376 0.77 -3.97 7.76
CA LEU A 376 0.79 -2.51 7.91
C LEU A 376 1.88 -1.86 7.05
N ALA A 377 3.06 -2.48 6.95
CA ALA A 377 4.13 -2.00 6.10
C ALA A 377 3.68 -1.95 4.62
N TYR A 378 3.10 -3.05 4.12
CA TYR A 378 2.54 -3.12 2.78
C TYR A 378 1.46 -2.06 2.57
N GLY A 379 0.44 -2.03 3.42
CA GLY A 379 -0.63 -1.05 3.33
C GLY A 379 -0.15 0.40 3.31
N SER A 380 0.93 0.70 4.04
CA SER A 380 1.54 2.03 4.07
C SER A 380 2.36 2.34 2.81
N LEU A 381 3.17 1.37 2.36
CA LEU A 381 4.11 1.55 1.25
C LEU A 381 3.41 1.56 -0.10
N ILE A 382 2.38 0.73 -0.32
CA ILE A 382 1.64 0.72 -1.58
C ILE A 382 0.91 2.05 -1.79
N ARG A 383 0.33 2.62 -0.73
CA ARG A 383 -0.32 3.93 -0.77
C ARG A 383 0.68 5.09 -0.90
N ALA A 384 1.92 4.91 -0.46
CA ALA A 384 2.99 5.86 -0.72
C ALA A 384 3.42 5.81 -2.20
N ALA A 385 3.43 4.62 -2.82
CA ALA A 385 3.75 4.41 -4.23
C ALA A 385 2.82 5.20 -5.15
N GLU A 386 1.52 5.18 -4.87
CA GLU A 386 0.49 5.90 -5.66
C GLU A 386 0.75 7.42 -5.73
N ARG A 387 1.41 7.98 -4.72
CA ARG A 387 1.69 9.43 -4.63
C ARG A 387 3.01 9.84 -5.30
N PHE A 388 3.84 8.88 -5.68
CA PHE A 388 5.12 9.18 -6.28
C PHE A 388 4.95 9.62 -7.73
N ARG A 389 5.41 10.82 -8.05
CA ARG A 389 5.42 11.33 -9.41
C ARG A 389 6.34 10.50 -10.29
N ARG A 390 5.94 10.26 -11.53
CA ARG A 390 6.76 9.60 -12.54
C ARG A 390 8.06 10.35 -12.77
N VAL A 391 9.10 9.62 -13.12
CA VAL A 391 10.35 10.19 -13.65
C VAL A 391 10.12 10.60 -15.10
N LYS A 392 10.58 11.77 -15.49
CA LYS A 392 10.47 12.21 -16.87
C LYS A 392 11.51 11.46 -17.71
N MET A 393 11.07 10.58 -18.55
CA MET A 393 11.88 9.84 -19.54
C MET A 393 11.69 10.48 -20.92
N THR A 394 12.73 11.09 -21.49
CA THR A 394 12.71 11.59 -22.86
C THR A 394 13.19 10.49 -23.82
N LEU A 395 12.90 10.64 -25.11
CA LEU A 395 13.40 9.70 -26.11
C LEU A 395 14.92 9.58 -26.11
N LEU A 396 15.63 10.71 -25.91
CA LEU A 396 17.10 10.72 -25.78
C LEU A 396 17.57 9.98 -24.53
N ASP A 397 16.87 10.15 -23.40
CA ASP A 397 17.20 9.41 -22.18
C ASP A 397 17.04 7.90 -22.41
N ILE A 398 15.92 7.48 -23.02
CA ILE A 398 15.64 6.07 -23.35
C ILE A 398 16.72 5.50 -24.27
N GLN A 399 17.08 6.21 -25.37
CA GLN A 399 18.13 5.77 -26.29
C GLN A 399 19.49 5.61 -25.59
N ARG A 400 19.81 6.53 -24.69
CA ARG A 400 21.04 6.44 -23.92
C ARG A 400 21.05 5.24 -22.97
N LEU A 401 19.93 5.00 -22.26
CA LEU A 401 19.80 3.85 -21.36
C LEU A 401 19.86 2.53 -22.17
N GLU A 402 19.28 2.47 -23.36
CA GLU A 402 19.39 1.31 -24.25
C GLU A 402 20.82 1.04 -24.68
N THR A 403 21.58 2.09 -25.03
CA THR A 403 22.99 1.95 -25.37
C THR A 403 23.77 1.38 -24.18
N MET A 404 23.55 1.93 -22.98
CA MET A 404 24.18 1.43 -21.75
C MET A 404 23.81 -0.03 -21.46
N ARG A 405 22.55 -0.44 -21.69
CA ARG A 405 22.09 -1.84 -21.55
C ARG A 405 22.83 -2.77 -22.51
N ARG A 406 23.01 -2.36 -23.76
CA ARG A 406 23.77 -3.14 -24.77
C ARG A 406 25.24 -3.30 -24.37
N GLU A 407 25.86 -2.22 -23.92
CA GLU A 407 27.26 -2.24 -23.42
C GLU A 407 27.44 -3.21 -22.24
N ARG A 408 26.41 -3.42 -21.47
CA ARG A 408 26.40 -4.34 -20.30
C ARG A 408 25.85 -5.74 -20.62
N GLY A 409 25.46 -6.03 -21.87
CA GLY A 409 24.86 -7.31 -22.25
C GLY A 409 23.45 -7.52 -21.69
N LEU A 410 22.77 -6.44 -21.29
CA LEU A 410 21.42 -6.47 -20.69
C LEU A 410 20.28 -6.20 -21.69
N ALA A 411 20.61 -5.90 -22.94
CA ALA A 411 19.58 -5.63 -23.94
C ALA A 411 18.79 -6.91 -24.22
N PRO A 412 17.44 -6.89 -24.22
CA PRO A 412 16.70 -7.95 -24.86
C PRO A 412 17.09 -7.99 -26.34
N GLU A 413 17.10 -9.19 -26.94
CA GLU A 413 17.22 -9.29 -28.40
C GLU A 413 16.14 -8.40 -29.03
N PRO A 414 16.45 -7.71 -30.16
CA PRO A 414 15.51 -6.76 -30.75
C PRO A 414 14.25 -7.49 -31.17
N THR A 415 13.22 -7.45 -30.35
CA THR A 415 11.88 -7.83 -30.79
C THR A 415 11.36 -6.75 -31.71
N LEU A 416 11.00 -7.16 -32.92
CA LEU A 416 10.51 -6.33 -34.04
C LEU A 416 9.21 -5.54 -33.70
N ASP A 417 8.64 -5.67 -32.53
CA ASP A 417 7.29 -5.20 -32.17
C ASP A 417 7.22 -3.86 -31.41
N TYR A 418 8.23 -3.01 -31.53
CA TYR A 418 8.22 -1.70 -30.83
C TYR A 418 7.17 -0.69 -31.34
N LYS A 419 6.48 -0.98 -32.44
CA LYS A 419 5.48 -0.07 -33.05
C LYS A 419 4.03 -0.35 -32.60
N LEU A 420 3.71 -1.54 -32.12
CA LEU A 420 2.33 -1.97 -31.77
C LEU A 420 1.92 -1.73 -30.29
N GLY A 421 2.85 -1.48 -29.40
CA GLY A 421 2.58 -1.32 -27.96
C GLY A 421 1.87 -0.02 -27.55
N ARG A 422 1.63 0.91 -28.48
CA ARG A 422 0.95 2.21 -28.16
C ARG A 422 -0.56 2.19 -28.37
N GLU A 423 -1.12 1.25 -29.10
CA GLU A 423 -2.57 1.25 -29.41
C GLU A 423 -3.41 0.38 -28.48
N VAL A 424 -2.84 -0.60 -27.81
CA VAL A 424 -3.60 -1.55 -26.96
C VAL A 424 -3.91 -1.00 -25.57
N ARG A 425 -3.23 0.06 -25.09
CA ARG A 425 -3.48 0.65 -23.76
C ARG A 425 -4.45 1.84 -23.74
N LYS A 426 -5.17 2.10 -24.82
CA LYS A 426 -6.24 3.13 -24.87
C LYS A 426 -7.66 2.56 -24.74
N SER A 427 -7.81 1.26 -24.57
CA SER A 427 -9.10 0.57 -24.52
C SER A 427 -9.18 -0.47 -23.39
N ALA A 428 -8.74 -0.13 -22.18
CA ALA A 428 -9.07 -0.88 -20.98
C ALA A 428 -9.18 0.09 -19.80
#